data_60b42c86e37b892a3f3885926cd00d41
#
_entry.id   60b42c86e37b892a3f3885926cd00d41
#
_cell.length_a   1.000
_cell.length_b   1.000
_cell.length_c   1.000
_cell.angle_alpha   90.00
_cell.angle_beta   90.00
_cell.angle_gamma   90.00
#
_symmetry.space_group_name_H-M   'P 1'
#
loop_
_entity.id
_entity.type
_entity.pdbx_description
1 polymer ?
#
loop_
_entity_poly.entity_id
_entity_poly.type
_entity_poly.pdbx_seq_one_letter_code
_entity_poly.pdbx_strand_id
1 'polypeptide(L)'
;MTRRSMTVNETSRFNRRRLIEGAAALMLAMPRPVLAQAYPSRTIRVIVPFAAGGPSDIIARIVADAIQPKLGQSVVIDNRAGGGATIGIGAAARAEPDGYTLLITTSAIVINPSLYKKVPFDPVKDFAPISDLAVSPQMLSVLPGYVNTLGEFIAKAKAAPGKLNYSSPGAGTQAQLTVELLKLRAGIDIVHVPFSGGPPAVQALLSGAVQLVTNAVPTSEKLVHAGKLHAIAVSGEERWPTVPKVPTLVESGFPGFVTDTFVGFFAPIATPKPIVERLAAATQGALADPAVRERAQRVGFRVVGGGPDVLAKRVQVEVARNREIIQKAGIPMR
;
A
#
# COMPACT_ATOMS: atom_id res chain seq x y z
N MET A 1 -14.85 -26.15 -101.82
CA MET A 1 -16.08 -26.44 -101.08
C MET A 1 -15.70 -27.31 -99.89
N THR A 2 -15.50 -26.76 -98.71
CA THR A 2 -15.15 -27.53 -97.51
C THR A 2 -15.89 -26.91 -96.31
N ARG A 3 -16.85 -27.64 -95.82
CA ARG A 3 -17.63 -27.30 -94.62
C ARG A 3 -16.80 -27.53 -93.35
N ARG A 4 -16.60 -26.49 -92.53
CA ARG A 4 -16.12 -26.61 -91.15
C ARG A 4 -17.35 -26.84 -90.22
N SER A 5 -17.32 -27.96 -89.52
CA SER A 5 -18.21 -28.29 -88.41
C SER A 5 -17.72 -27.62 -87.13
N MET A 6 -18.51 -26.82 -86.52
CA MET A 6 -18.32 -26.31 -85.17
C MET A 6 -18.78 -27.38 -84.14
N THR A 7 -17.86 -27.79 -83.27
CA THR A 7 -18.19 -28.61 -82.11
C THR A 7 -18.54 -27.71 -80.95
N VAL A 8 -19.71 -27.91 -80.40
CA VAL A 8 -20.28 -27.20 -79.27
C VAL A 8 -19.87 -27.87 -77.97
N ASN A 9 -19.21 -27.08 -77.15
CA ASN A 9 -19.41 -26.87 -75.66
C ASN A 9 -19.47 -28.07 -74.73
N GLU A 10 -18.40 -28.30 -73.99
CA GLU A 10 -18.40 -29.06 -72.76
C GLU A 10 -19.00 -28.25 -71.63
N THR A 11 -20.19 -28.60 -71.14
CA THR A 11 -20.77 -28.11 -69.97
C THR A 11 -20.02 -28.61 -68.72
N SER A 12 -19.33 -27.67 -68.06
CA SER A 12 -18.66 -27.90 -66.74
C SER A 12 -19.72 -28.36 -65.71
N ARG A 13 -19.71 -29.66 -65.42
CA ARG A 13 -20.52 -30.22 -64.33
C ARG A 13 -19.92 -29.75 -63.00
N PHE A 14 -20.53 -28.73 -62.43
CA PHE A 14 -20.23 -28.30 -61.05
C PHE A 14 -20.42 -29.49 -60.10
N ASN A 15 -19.34 -29.96 -59.55
CA ASN A 15 -19.31 -31.17 -58.70
C ASN A 15 -19.82 -30.79 -57.31
N ARG A 16 -21.12 -31.07 -57.01
CA ARG A 16 -21.77 -30.78 -55.73
C ARG A 16 -21.01 -31.31 -54.54
N ARG A 17 -20.23 -32.38 -54.69
CA ARG A 17 -19.36 -32.92 -53.64
C ARG A 17 -18.24 -31.96 -53.22
N ARG A 18 -17.60 -31.27 -54.16
CA ARG A 18 -16.55 -30.27 -53.87
C ARG A 18 -17.09 -29.00 -53.19
N LEU A 19 -18.33 -28.64 -53.45
CA LEU A 19 -18.99 -27.52 -52.76
C LEU A 19 -19.32 -27.88 -51.29
N ILE A 20 -19.69 -29.13 -51.03
CA ILE A 20 -19.98 -29.58 -49.64
C ILE A 20 -18.66 -29.73 -48.86
N GLU A 21 -17.60 -30.25 -49.48
CA GLU A 21 -16.26 -30.35 -48.85
C GLU A 21 -15.65 -28.96 -48.56
N GLY A 22 -15.83 -27.99 -49.45
CA GLY A 22 -15.41 -26.60 -49.27
C GLY A 22 -16.17 -25.86 -48.15
N ALA A 23 -17.52 -26.10 -48.04
CA ALA A 23 -18.34 -25.53 -46.97
C ALA A 23 -18.03 -26.11 -45.59
N ALA A 24 -17.72 -27.43 -45.52
CA ALA A 24 -17.29 -28.06 -44.26
C ALA A 24 -15.91 -27.57 -43.78
N ALA A 25 -14.97 -27.30 -44.69
CA ALA A 25 -13.67 -26.73 -44.36
C ALA A 25 -13.74 -25.29 -43.90
N LEU A 26 -14.71 -24.47 -44.41
CA LEU A 26 -14.91 -23.10 -43.95
C LEU A 26 -15.55 -23.04 -42.52
N MET A 27 -16.38 -23.99 -42.16
CA MET A 27 -16.97 -24.05 -40.80
C MET A 27 -15.94 -24.44 -39.72
N LEU A 28 -14.88 -25.16 -40.10
CA LEU A 28 -13.77 -25.51 -39.19
C LEU A 28 -12.77 -24.36 -38.98
N ALA A 29 -12.78 -23.35 -39.87
CA ALA A 29 -11.93 -22.16 -39.80
C ALA A 29 -12.55 -20.98 -39.09
N MET A 30 -13.78 -21.09 -38.54
CA MET A 30 -14.32 -20.05 -37.71
C MET A 30 -13.50 -19.94 -36.43
N PRO A 31 -12.92 -18.75 -36.12
CA PRO A 31 -12.22 -18.54 -34.86
C PRO A 31 -13.21 -18.85 -33.75
N ARG A 32 -12.95 -19.92 -33.01
CA ARG A 32 -13.68 -20.20 -31.76
C ARG A 32 -13.53 -18.94 -30.91
N PRO A 33 -14.63 -18.37 -30.36
CA PRO A 33 -14.49 -17.30 -29.40
C PRO A 33 -13.62 -17.88 -28.27
N VAL A 34 -12.39 -17.38 -28.16
CA VAL A 34 -11.59 -17.61 -26.96
C VAL A 34 -12.41 -16.95 -25.87
N LEU A 35 -13.18 -17.76 -25.12
CA LEU A 35 -13.84 -17.31 -23.90
C LEU A 35 -12.70 -16.78 -23.04
N ALA A 36 -12.53 -15.46 -23.06
CA ALA A 36 -11.59 -14.80 -22.18
C ALA A 36 -11.85 -15.35 -20.78
N GLN A 37 -10.91 -16.10 -20.23
CA GLN A 37 -11.07 -16.68 -18.89
C GLN A 37 -11.48 -15.55 -17.96
N ALA A 38 -12.64 -15.72 -17.32
CA ALA A 38 -13.17 -14.68 -16.43
C ALA A 38 -12.13 -14.39 -15.34
N TYR A 39 -11.63 -13.18 -15.29
CA TYR A 39 -10.73 -12.74 -14.24
C TYR A 39 -11.49 -12.65 -12.89
N PRO A 40 -10.90 -13.12 -11.78
CA PRO A 40 -9.69 -13.93 -11.67
C PRO A 40 -9.99 -15.43 -11.86
N SER A 41 -9.06 -16.19 -12.46
CA SER A 41 -9.14 -17.64 -12.64
C SER A 41 -8.11 -18.42 -11.81
N ARG A 42 -7.23 -17.71 -11.08
CA ARG A 42 -6.18 -18.28 -10.22
C ARG A 42 -5.91 -17.37 -9.03
N THR A 43 -5.09 -17.84 -8.11
CA THR A 43 -4.68 -17.10 -6.91
C THR A 43 -4.09 -15.73 -7.25
N ILE A 44 -4.53 -14.69 -6.55
CA ILE A 44 -3.99 -13.33 -6.62
C ILE A 44 -2.94 -13.19 -5.51
N ARG A 45 -1.77 -12.66 -5.87
CA ARG A 45 -0.70 -12.32 -4.96
C ARG A 45 -0.71 -10.83 -4.66
N VAL A 46 -0.68 -10.48 -3.39
CA VAL A 46 -0.57 -9.08 -2.96
C VAL A 46 0.77 -8.88 -2.27
N ILE A 47 1.66 -8.11 -2.90
CA ILE A 47 2.94 -7.71 -2.32
C ILE A 47 2.66 -6.68 -1.22
N VAL A 48 3.24 -6.92 -0.04
CA VAL A 48 3.29 -5.98 1.08
C VAL A 48 4.77 -5.70 1.37
N PRO A 49 5.25 -4.45 1.19
CA PRO A 49 6.69 -4.14 1.20
C PRO A 49 7.28 -3.95 2.62
N PHE A 50 6.70 -4.62 3.62
CA PHE A 50 7.11 -4.56 5.03
C PHE A 50 7.02 -5.94 5.68
N ALA A 51 7.70 -6.08 6.82
CA ALA A 51 7.57 -7.27 7.66
C ALA A 51 6.11 -7.50 8.09
N ALA A 52 5.73 -8.77 8.25
CA ALA A 52 4.41 -9.16 8.73
C ALA A 52 4.09 -8.51 10.09
N GLY A 53 2.81 -8.22 10.33
CA GLY A 53 2.33 -7.54 11.54
C GLY A 53 2.49 -6.01 11.53
N GLY A 54 2.99 -5.42 10.45
CA GLY A 54 2.95 -3.96 10.23
C GLY A 54 1.60 -3.49 9.69
N PRO A 55 1.38 -2.14 9.62
CA PRO A 55 0.07 -1.58 9.24
C PRO A 55 -0.45 -2.10 7.89
N SER A 56 0.39 -2.11 6.85
CA SER A 56 -0.01 -2.60 5.54
C SER A 56 -0.33 -4.10 5.51
N ASP A 57 0.38 -4.92 6.30
CA ASP A 57 0.10 -6.35 6.41
C ASP A 57 -1.22 -6.62 7.13
N ILE A 58 -1.48 -5.91 8.23
CA ILE A 58 -2.72 -6.06 9.01
C ILE A 58 -3.94 -5.74 8.14
N ILE A 59 -3.95 -4.57 7.47
CA ILE A 59 -5.08 -4.17 6.63
C ILE A 59 -5.18 -5.02 5.36
N ALA A 60 -4.04 -5.44 4.77
CA ALA A 60 -4.03 -6.32 3.61
C ALA A 60 -4.71 -7.67 3.90
N ARG A 61 -4.47 -8.26 5.09
CA ARG A 61 -5.14 -9.51 5.49
C ARG A 61 -6.62 -9.30 5.72
N ILE A 62 -7.03 -8.20 6.37
CA ILE A 62 -8.47 -7.87 6.54
C ILE A 62 -9.16 -7.74 5.18
N VAL A 63 -8.54 -7.04 4.24
CA VAL A 63 -9.08 -6.82 2.89
C VAL A 63 -9.07 -8.14 2.10
N ALA A 64 -7.97 -8.90 2.12
CA ALA A 64 -7.87 -10.19 1.44
C ALA A 64 -8.98 -11.16 1.86
N ASP A 65 -9.17 -11.33 3.17
CA ASP A 65 -10.24 -12.19 3.71
C ASP A 65 -11.63 -11.76 3.22
N ALA A 66 -11.87 -10.44 3.12
CA ALA A 66 -13.16 -9.88 2.75
C ALA A 66 -13.44 -9.89 1.23
N ILE A 67 -12.39 -9.82 0.38
CA ILE A 67 -12.58 -9.82 -1.09
C ILE A 67 -12.52 -11.22 -1.70
N GLN A 68 -11.90 -12.21 -1.06
CA GLN A 68 -11.81 -13.58 -1.56
C GLN A 68 -13.18 -14.16 -1.96
N PRO A 69 -14.25 -14.11 -1.12
CA PRO A 69 -15.56 -14.63 -1.50
C PRO A 69 -16.19 -13.88 -2.68
N LYS A 70 -15.89 -12.58 -2.82
CA LYS A 70 -16.40 -11.72 -3.91
C LYS A 70 -15.71 -11.99 -5.25
N LEU A 71 -14.45 -12.41 -5.20
CA LEU A 71 -13.61 -12.70 -6.37
C LEU A 71 -13.67 -14.19 -6.77
N GLY A 72 -14.04 -15.08 -5.85
CA GLY A 72 -14.05 -16.54 -6.07
C GLY A 72 -12.64 -17.17 -6.17
N GLN A 73 -11.61 -16.45 -5.74
CA GLN A 73 -10.22 -16.90 -5.79
C GLN A 73 -9.46 -16.48 -4.53
N SER A 74 -8.45 -17.27 -4.17
CA SER A 74 -7.58 -16.96 -3.03
C SER A 74 -6.77 -15.70 -3.25
N VAL A 75 -6.59 -14.90 -2.19
CA VAL A 75 -5.72 -13.72 -2.16
C VAL A 75 -4.63 -13.95 -1.12
N VAL A 76 -3.37 -14.05 -1.57
CA VAL A 76 -2.22 -14.41 -0.72
C VAL A 76 -1.32 -13.18 -0.51
N ILE A 77 -0.95 -12.95 0.74
CA ILE A 77 -0.05 -11.84 1.11
C ILE A 77 1.41 -12.32 1.02
N ASP A 78 2.21 -11.54 0.26
CA ASP A 78 3.64 -11.76 0.04
C ASP A 78 4.43 -10.60 0.67
N ASN A 79 4.99 -10.79 1.86
CA ASN A 79 5.75 -9.77 2.57
C ASN A 79 7.17 -9.64 1.99
N ARG A 80 7.47 -8.53 1.27
CA ARG A 80 8.78 -8.23 0.67
C ARG A 80 9.39 -6.99 1.29
N ALA A 81 9.86 -7.12 2.51
CA ALA A 81 10.47 -6.02 3.26
C ALA A 81 11.86 -5.63 2.73
N GLY A 82 12.26 -4.38 2.99
CA GLY A 82 13.60 -3.86 2.73
C GLY A 82 13.63 -2.51 2.04
N GLY A 83 14.73 -1.77 2.24
CA GLY A 83 14.95 -0.45 1.63
C GLY A 83 13.87 0.60 1.95
N GLY A 84 13.26 0.56 3.13
CA GLY A 84 12.14 1.46 3.46
C GLY A 84 10.93 1.26 2.53
N ALA A 85 10.62 0.02 2.16
CA ALA A 85 9.60 -0.41 1.21
C ALA A 85 10.01 -0.37 -0.29
N THR A 86 11.14 0.25 -0.67
CA THR A 86 11.51 0.42 -2.09
C THR A 86 11.68 -0.90 -2.82
N ILE A 87 12.14 -1.98 -2.15
CA ILE A 87 12.32 -3.32 -2.74
C ILE A 87 10.97 -3.90 -3.17
N GLY A 88 10.00 -3.96 -2.27
CA GLY A 88 8.68 -4.55 -2.56
C GLY A 88 7.86 -3.69 -3.52
N ILE A 89 7.88 -2.35 -3.38
CA ILE A 89 7.20 -1.44 -4.29
C ILE A 89 7.78 -1.57 -5.71
N GLY A 90 9.12 -1.56 -5.84
CA GLY A 90 9.77 -1.73 -7.14
C GLY A 90 9.55 -3.11 -7.75
N ALA A 91 9.37 -4.17 -6.95
CA ALA A 91 8.99 -5.49 -7.45
C ALA A 91 7.56 -5.49 -8.01
N ALA A 92 6.63 -4.80 -7.35
CA ALA A 92 5.25 -4.65 -7.84
C ALA A 92 5.17 -3.80 -9.12
N ALA A 93 5.96 -2.72 -9.22
CA ALA A 93 6.00 -1.87 -10.41
C ALA A 93 6.43 -2.64 -11.68
N ARG A 94 7.28 -3.66 -11.51
CA ARG A 94 7.80 -4.50 -12.61
C ARG A 94 7.04 -5.82 -12.80
N ALA A 95 5.98 -6.04 -12.05
CA ALA A 95 5.18 -7.26 -12.19
C ALA A 95 4.35 -7.23 -13.48
N GLU A 96 4.00 -8.43 -13.98
CA GLU A 96 3.10 -8.55 -15.14
C GLU A 96 1.77 -7.83 -14.85
N PRO A 97 1.29 -7.01 -15.79
CA PRO A 97 0.07 -6.22 -15.60
C PRO A 97 -1.21 -7.02 -15.88
N ASP A 98 -1.26 -8.26 -15.41
CA ASP A 98 -2.36 -9.21 -15.61
C ASP A 98 -3.37 -9.25 -14.46
N GLY A 99 -3.14 -8.43 -13.40
CA GLY A 99 -3.98 -8.34 -12.22
C GLY A 99 -3.72 -9.43 -11.17
N TYR A 100 -2.75 -10.34 -11.37
CA TYR A 100 -2.46 -11.41 -10.41
C TYR A 100 -1.29 -11.09 -9.47
N THR A 101 -0.56 -10.01 -9.70
CA THR A 101 0.41 -9.47 -8.76
C THR A 101 0.07 -8.01 -8.48
N LEU A 102 -0.34 -7.73 -7.25
CA LEU A 102 -0.83 -6.43 -6.80
C LEU A 102 0.02 -5.90 -5.65
N LEU A 103 -0.19 -4.67 -5.23
CA LEU A 103 0.55 -4.01 -4.15
C LEU A 103 -0.41 -3.41 -3.13
N ILE A 104 -0.23 -3.73 -1.86
CA ILE A 104 -0.77 -2.94 -0.75
C ILE A 104 0.41 -2.34 0.02
N THR A 105 0.45 -1.00 0.09
CA THR A 105 1.55 -0.27 0.72
C THR A 105 1.07 0.97 1.46
N THR A 106 1.95 1.54 2.28
CA THR A 106 1.68 2.77 3.05
C THR A 106 2.12 4.02 2.29
N SER A 107 2.00 5.19 2.95
CA SER A 107 2.53 6.48 2.48
C SER A 107 4.00 6.45 2.03
N ALA A 108 4.76 5.39 2.33
CA ALA A 108 6.13 5.22 1.86
C ALA A 108 6.25 5.32 0.32
N ILE A 109 5.21 4.93 -0.42
CA ILE A 109 5.18 5.04 -1.89
C ILE A 109 5.31 6.50 -2.36
N VAL A 110 4.75 7.46 -1.63
CA VAL A 110 4.76 8.90 -1.96
C VAL A 110 5.87 9.68 -1.27
N ILE A 111 6.46 9.13 -0.19
CA ILE A 111 7.55 9.77 0.56
C ILE A 111 8.91 9.45 -0.07
N ASN A 112 9.15 8.19 -0.41
CA ASN A 112 10.44 7.69 -0.90
C ASN A 112 11.01 8.45 -2.11
N PRO A 113 10.21 8.87 -3.12
CA PRO A 113 10.74 9.64 -4.26
C PRO A 113 11.36 10.99 -3.88
N SER A 114 11.01 11.54 -2.71
CA SER A 114 11.57 12.81 -2.22
C SER A 114 12.71 12.63 -1.22
N LEU A 115 12.89 11.42 -0.68
CA LEU A 115 13.89 11.13 0.36
C LEU A 115 15.10 10.35 -0.15
N TYR A 116 14.95 9.59 -1.23
CA TYR A 116 16.04 8.84 -1.85
C TYR A 116 16.48 9.48 -3.16
N LYS A 117 17.78 9.51 -3.42
CA LYS A 117 18.35 10.00 -4.70
C LYS A 117 17.82 9.23 -5.90
N LYS A 118 17.53 7.93 -5.71
CA LYS A 118 16.96 7.05 -6.75
C LYS A 118 16.06 5.99 -6.11
N VAL A 119 14.85 5.89 -6.61
CA VAL A 119 13.91 4.80 -6.31
C VAL A 119 13.57 4.04 -7.59
N PRO A 120 13.28 2.72 -7.52
CA PRO A 120 13.02 1.90 -8.71
C PRO A 120 11.56 1.98 -9.17
N PHE A 121 10.84 3.07 -8.90
CA PHE A 121 9.44 3.29 -9.25
C PHE A 121 9.06 4.77 -9.25
N ASP A 122 8.00 5.10 -10.00
CA ASP A 122 7.28 6.37 -9.95
C ASP A 122 5.86 6.11 -9.40
N PRO A 123 5.45 6.74 -8.29
CA PRO A 123 4.15 6.47 -7.66
C PRO A 123 2.93 6.82 -8.53
N VAL A 124 3.13 7.72 -9.51
CA VAL A 124 2.04 8.20 -10.38
C VAL A 124 2.03 7.46 -11.72
N LYS A 125 3.22 7.09 -12.26
CA LYS A 125 3.35 6.55 -13.61
C LYS A 125 3.38 5.03 -13.67
N ASP A 126 3.77 4.36 -12.58
CA ASP A 126 3.99 2.91 -12.57
C ASP A 126 2.82 2.12 -11.96
N PHE A 127 1.82 2.82 -11.38
CA PHE A 127 0.73 2.17 -10.67
C PHE A 127 -0.65 2.66 -11.09
N ALA A 128 -1.56 1.72 -11.28
CA ALA A 128 -2.99 1.95 -11.38
C ALA A 128 -3.60 1.86 -9.96
N PRO A 129 -4.18 2.94 -9.41
CA PRO A 129 -4.85 2.92 -8.12
C PRO A 129 -6.08 2.01 -8.15
N ILE A 130 -6.31 1.23 -7.08
CA ILE A 130 -7.50 0.40 -6.91
C ILE A 130 -8.39 0.96 -5.80
N SER A 131 -7.83 1.21 -4.60
CA SER A 131 -8.61 1.72 -3.48
C SER A 131 -7.73 2.37 -2.41
N ASP A 132 -8.19 3.49 -1.85
CA ASP A 132 -7.69 4.08 -0.59
C ASP A 132 -8.34 3.32 0.57
N LEU A 133 -7.59 2.40 1.18
CA LEU A 133 -8.14 1.44 2.13
C LEU A 133 -8.43 2.05 3.48
N ALA A 134 -7.42 2.61 4.12
CA ALA A 134 -7.51 3.08 5.50
C ALA A 134 -6.38 4.06 5.86
N VAL A 135 -6.58 4.76 6.97
CA VAL A 135 -5.58 5.65 7.59
C VAL A 135 -5.37 5.30 9.06
N SER A 136 -4.18 5.62 9.57
CA SER A 136 -3.86 5.57 10.99
C SER A 136 -2.81 6.62 11.33
N PRO A 137 -2.89 7.31 12.49
CA PRO A 137 -1.85 8.22 12.93
C PRO A 137 -0.60 7.46 13.36
N GLN A 138 0.51 8.19 13.48
CA GLN A 138 1.70 7.68 14.13
C GLN A 138 1.53 7.75 15.64
N MET A 139 2.11 6.80 16.35
CA MET A 139 2.18 6.75 17.79
C MET A 139 3.63 6.74 18.25
N LEU A 140 3.97 7.62 19.16
CA LEU A 140 5.28 7.72 19.79
C LEU A 140 5.20 6.99 21.12
N SER A 141 6.05 5.95 21.30
CA SER A 141 6.02 5.14 22.51
C SER A 141 7.42 4.93 23.08
N VAL A 142 7.48 4.81 24.40
CA VAL A 142 8.70 4.56 25.19
C VAL A 142 8.47 3.34 26.08
N LEU A 143 9.53 2.86 26.77
CA LEU A 143 9.36 1.85 27.84
C LEU A 143 8.63 2.48 29.04
N PRO A 144 7.79 1.71 29.75
CA PRO A 144 7.17 2.15 31.00
C PRO A 144 8.24 2.62 32.00
N GLY A 145 7.99 3.76 32.66
CA GLY A 145 8.93 4.34 33.63
C GLY A 145 10.10 5.14 33.03
N TYR A 146 10.27 5.17 31.71
CA TYR A 146 11.32 5.97 31.08
C TYR A 146 11.01 7.47 31.13
N VAL A 147 9.82 7.87 30.67
CA VAL A 147 9.18 9.18 30.81
C VAL A 147 7.66 9.00 30.77
N ASN A 148 6.89 9.99 31.28
CA ASN A 148 5.42 9.94 31.29
C ASN A 148 4.79 10.77 30.17
N THR A 149 5.51 11.79 29.67
CA THR A 149 4.98 12.74 28.69
C THR A 149 5.96 13.02 27.56
N LEU A 150 5.45 13.54 26.45
CA LEU A 150 6.29 14.02 25.36
C LEU A 150 7.20 15.16 25.81
N GLY A 151 6.71 16.05 26.69
CA GLY A 151 7.51 17.14 27.25
C GLY A 151 8.73 16.67 28.02
N GLU A 152 8.57 15.63 28.87
CA GLU A 152 9.68 15.00 29.59
C GLU A 152 10.69 14.32 28.64
N PHE A 153 10.19 13.66 27.57
CA PHE A 153 11.06 13.09 26.55
C PHE A 153 11.90 14.17 25.85
N ILE A 154 11.25 15.28 25.46
CA ILE A 154 11.94 16.40 24.81
C ILE A 154 12.98 17.02 25.77
N ALA A 155 12.67 17.19 27.05
CA ALA A 155 13.62 17.69 28.03
C ALA A 155 14.86 16.78 28.16
N LYS A 156 14.67 15.46 28.22
CA LYS A 156 15.78 14.49 28.21
C LYS A 156 16.61 14.56 26.93
N ALA A 157 15.94 14.69 25.77
CA ALA A 157 16.63 14.78 24.47
C ALA A 157 17.47 16.06 24.38
N LYS A 158 16.96 17.19 24.88
CA LYS A 158 17.71 18.47 24.95
C LYS A 158 18.90 18.41 25.91
N ALA A 159 18.79 17.66 27.01
CA ALA A 159 19.88 17.50 27.98
C ALA A 159 21.02 16.59 27.45
N ALA A 160 20.75 15.76 26.43
CA ALA A 160 21.71 14.81 25.88
C ALA A 160 21.64 14.77 24.33
N PRO A 161 22.04 15.83 23.61
CA PRO A 161 21.95 15.89 22.16
C PRO A 161 22.74 14.76 21.49
N GLY A 162 22.13 14.09 20.51
CA GLY A 162 22.70 12.98 19.74
C GLY A 162 22.89 11.66 20.51
N LYS A 163 22.44 11.57 21.79
CA LYS A 163 22.61 10.37 22.63
C LYS A 163 21.39 9.45 22.64
N LEU A 164 20.20 9.99 22.40
CA LEU A 164 18.98 9.18 22.37
C LEU A 164 18.76 8.65 20.95
N ASN A 165 18.32 7.39 20.86
CA ASN A 165 17.98 6.74 19.61
C ASN A 165 16.47 6.55 19.49
N TYR A 166 15.96 6.67 18.27
CA TYR A 166 14.58 6.26 17.97
C TYR A 166 14.52 5.26 16.83
N SER A 167 13.60 4.31 16.92
CA SER A 167 13.34 3.33 15.87
C SER A 167 12.09 3.67 15.06
N SER A 168 12.09 3.24 13.81
CA SER A 168 10.93 3.32 12.91
C SER A 168 10.86 2.09 12.00
N PRO A 169 9.72 1.85 11.30
CA PRO A 169 9.59 0.77 10.32
C PRO A 169 10.52 0.88 9.11
N GLY A 170 11.30 1.94 9.02
CA GLY A 170 12.29 2.15 7.98
C GLY A 170 12.44 3.60 7.55
N ALA A 171 13.54 3.87 6.86
CA ALA A 171 13.75 5.17 6.23
C ALA A 171 12.72 5.37 5.10
N GLY A 172 12.22 6.61 4.96
CA GLY A 172 11.17 6.93 3.97
C GLY A 172 9.76 6.54 4.39
N THR A 173 9.55 6.18 5.65
CA THR A 173 8.22 5.96 6.21
C THR A 173 7.65 7.23 6.85
N GLN A 174 6.32 7.32 6.93
CA GLN A 174 5.65 8.42 7.66
C GLN A 174 6.11 8.49 9.12
N ALA A 175 6.40 7.35 9.73
CA ALA A 175 6.91 7.27 11.09
C ALA A 175 8.24 8.03 11.25
N GLN A 176 9.20 7.82 10.35
CA GLN A 176 10.43 8.59 10.35
C GLN A 176 10.14 10.08 10.14
N LEU A 177 9.37 10.43 9.10
CA LEU A 177 9.09 11.83 8.78
C LEU A 177 8.44 12.57 9.95
N THR A 178 7.54 11.93 10.69
CA THR A 178 6.91 12.50 11.89
C THR A 178 7.96 12.86 12.95
N VAL A 179 8.92 11.98 13.23
CA VAL A 179 9.97 12.28 14.23
C VAL A 179 10.98 13.32 13.72
N GLU A 180 11.37 13.28 12.43
CA GLU A 180 12.24 14.32 11.88
C GLU A 180 11.60 15.72 11.95
N LEU A 181 10.28 15.82 11.69
CA LEU A 181 9.55 17.07 11.89
C LEU A 181 9.46 17.46 13.39
N LEU A 182 9.30 16.49 14.30
CA LEU A 182 9.33 16.75 15.72
C LEU A 182 10.70 17.26 16.17
N LYS A 183 11.78 16.66 15.69
CA LYS A 183 13.16 17.13 15.95
C LYS A 183 13.33 18.60 15.63
N LEU A 184 12.88 19.01 14.44
CA LEU A 184 12.95 20.41 14.00
C LEU A 184 12.11 21.34 14.86
N ARG A 185 10.84 20.98 15.14
CA ARG A 185 9.93 21.84 15.89
C ARG A 185 10.28 21.94 17.38
N ALA A 186 10.80 20.85 17.96
CA ALA A 186 11.18 20.81 19.37
C ALA A 186 12.63 21.26 19.63
N GLY A 187 13.45 21.39 18.58
CA GLY A 187 14.88 21.69 18.70
C GLY A 187 15.64 20.59 19.44
N ILE A 188 15.40 19.31 19.09
CA ILE A 188 16.07 18.16 19.70
C ILE A 188 16.90 17.40 18.67
N ASP A 189 17.99 16.81 19.14
CA ASP A 189 18.83 15.94 18.34
C ASP A 189 18.77 14.51 18.90
N ILE A 190 18.14 13.59 18.11
CA ILE A 190 18.04 12.15 18.38
C ILE A 190 18.35 11.38 17.12
N VAL A 191 18.94 10.19 17.26
CA VAL A 191 19.48 9.40 16.15
C VAL A 191 18.44 8.40 15.64
N HIS A 192 18.24 8.37 14.32
CA HIS A 192 17.31 7.41 13.67
C HIS A 192 17.96 6.04 13.48
N VAL A 193 17.30 4.98 13.96
CA VAL A 193 17.65 3.58 13.74
C VAL A 193 16.51 2.92 12.93
N PRO A 194 16.66 2.77 11.60
CA PRO A 194 15.63 2.18 10.75
C PRO A 194 15.61 0.65 10.83
N PHE A 195 14.40 0.08 10.79
CA PHE A 195 14.15 -1.37 10.73
C PHE A 195 13.37 -1.75 9.46
N SER A 196 13.21 -3.07 9.20
CA SER A 196 12.49 -3.57 8.01
C SER A 196 10.96 -3.60 8.18
N GLY A 197 10.43 -3.01 9.25
CA GLY A 197 8.99 -2.96 9.55
C GLY A 197 8.72 -2.57 10.99
N GLY A 198 7.44 -2.42 11.34
CA GLY A 198 7.02 -2.01 12.67
C GLY A 198 7.41 -2.98 13.79
N PRO A 199 7.10 -4.28 13.69
CA PRO A 199 7.42 -5.24 14.74
C PRO A 199 8.90 -5.27 15.12
N PRO A 200 9.89 -5.37 14.21
CA PRO A 200 11.30 -5.30 14.60
C PRO A 200 11.72 -3.96 15.20
N ALA A 201 11.11 -2.83 14.79
CA ALA A 201 11.35 -1.53 15.42
C ALA A 201 10.84 -1.50 16.87
N VAL A 202 9.69 -2.12 17.15
CA VAL A 202 9.14 -2.27 18.51
C VAL A 202 10.03 -3.17 19.37
N GLN A 203 10.55 -4.26 18.82
CA GLN A 203 11.47 -5.14 19.55
C GLN A 203 12.75 -4.41 19.97
N ALA A 204 13.26 -3.49 19.15
CA ALA A 204 14.42 -2.69 19.50
C ALA A 204 14.14 -1.78 20.72
N LEU A 205 12.91 -1.24 20.86
CA LEU A 205 12.54 -0.53 22.08
C LEU A 205 12.39 -1.46 23.27
N LEU A 206 11.71 -2.60 23.12
CA LEU A 206 11.49 -3.57 24.21
C LEU A 206 12.81 -4.13 24.76
N SER A 207 13.85 -4.26 23.91
CA SER A 207 15.20 -4.67 24.34
C SER A 207 16.04 -3.54 24.93
N GLY A 208 15.55 -2.29 24.94
CA GLY A 208 16.29 -1.12 25.41
C GLY A 208 17.36 -0.58 24.44
N ALA A 209 17.44 -1.13 23.22
CA ALA A 209 18.40 -0.67 22.19
C ALA A 209 18.11 0.77 21.71
N VAL A 210 16.88 1.21 21.81
CA VAL A 210 16.43 2.58 21.51
C VAL A 210 15.55 3.11 22.62
N GLN A 211 15.38 4.43 22.72
CA GLN A 211 14.60 5.08 23.77
C GLN A 211 13.18 5.43 23.34
N LEU A 212 12.95 5.54 22.04
CA LEU A 212 11.66 5.86 21.44
C LEU A 212 11.40 4.93 20.25
N VAL A 213 10.15 4.47 20.08
CA VAL A 213 9.67 3.90 18.82
C VAL A 213 8.57 4.77 18.25
N THR A 214 8.58 4.97 16.97
CA THR A 214 7.46 5.56 16.22
C THR A 214 6.97 4.61 15.15
N ASN A 215 5.66 4.38 15.12
CA ASN A 215 4.97 3.57 14.12
C ASN A 215 3.48 3.91 14.10
N ALA A 216 2.74 3.43 13.09
CA ALA A 216 1.29 3.59 13.09
C ALA A 216 0.66 2.81 14.26
N VAL A 217 -0.42 3.34 14.83
CA VAL A 217 -1.13 2.78 15.99
C VAL A 217 -1.33 1.25 15.91
N PRO A 218 -1.80 0.66 14.80
CA PRO A 218 -2.04 -0.78 14.69
C PRO A 218 -0.86 -1.68 15.07
N THR A 219 0.36 -1.17 14.95
CA THR A 219 1.57 -1.97 15.21
C THR A 219 1.80 -2.24 16.67
N SER A 220 1.47 -1.30 17.55
CA SER A 220 1.88 -1.38 18.97
C SER A 220 0.77 -1.10 19.98
N GLU A 221 -0.46 -0.78 19.56
CA GLU A 221 -1.56 -0.51 20.48
C GLU A 221 -1.82 -1.63 21.50
N LYS A 222 -1.73 -2.91 21.05
CA LYS A 222 -1.89 -4.07 21.94
C LYS A 222 -0.84 -4.12 23.06
N LEU A 223 0.39 -3.67 22.75
CA LEU A 223 1.46 -3.60 23.74
C LEU A 223 1.26 -2.43 24.72
N VAL A 224 0.67 -1.33 24.24
CA VAL A 224 0.27 -0.20 25.10
C VAL A 224 -0.85 -0.65 26.03
N HIS A 225 -1.88 -1.31 25.55
CA HIS A 225 -2.97 -1.87 26.37
C HIS A 225 -2.48 -2.88 27.40
N ALA A 226 -1.47 -3.68 27.03
CA ALA A 226 -0.84 -4.67 27.93
C ALA A 226 0.15 -4.03 28.92
N GLY A 227 0.35 -2.71 28.90
CA GLY A 227 1.31 -2.01 29.75
C GLY A 227 2.78 -2.30 29.45
N LYS A 228 3.09 -2.95 28.30
CA LYS A 228 4.46 -3.23 27.86
C LYS A 228 5.13 -2.04 27.18
N LEU A 229 4.35 -1.12 26.67
CA LEU A 229 4.78 0.16 26.14
C LEU A 229 3.97 1.28 26.77
N HIS A 230 4.59 2.46 26.88
CA HIS A 230 3.94 3.70 27.28
C HIS A 230 3.89 4.65 26.08
N ALA A 231 2.68 4.92 25.56
CA ALA A 231 2.49 5.85 24.47
C ALA A 231 2.44 7.28 25.01
N ILE A 232 3.30 8.16 24.49
CA ILE A 232 3.45 9.55 24.95
C ILE A 232 2.81 10.57 24.01
N ALA A 233 2.52 10.22 22.76
CA ALA A 233 1.75 11.05 21.83
C ALA A 233 1.24 10.24 20.63
N VAL A 234 0.15 10.72 20.00
CA VAL A 234 -0.30 10.35 18.67
C VAL A 234 -0.28 11.56 17.74
N SER A 235 -0.08 11.33 16.45
CA SER A 235 0.03 12.41 15.44
C SER A 235 -1.29 12.77 14.76
N GLY A 236 -2.42 12.23 15.22
CA GLY A 236 -3.75 12.55 14.70
C GLY A 236 -4.19 13.98 15.06
N GLU A 237 -5.20 14.47 14.34
CA GLU A 237 -5.85 15.75 14.67
C GLU A 237 -6.56 15.68 16.03
N GLU A 238 -7.13 14.53 16.35
CA GLU A 238 -7.78 14.17 17.60
C GLU A 238 -7.16 12.91 18.22
N ARG A 239 -7.43 12.66 19.50
CA ARG A 239 -7.02 11.42 20.16
C ARG A 239 -7.62 10.22 19.43
N TRP A 240 -6.80 9.16 19.29
CA TRP A 240 -7.25 8.02 18.52
C TRP A 240 -8.17 7.11 19.34
N PRO A 241 -9.31 6.65 18.75
CA PRO A 241 -10.34 5.93 19.51
C PRO A 241 -9.85 4.70 20.26
N THR A 242 -8.87 3.97 19.72
CA THR A 242 -8.33 2.76 20.37
C THR A 242 -7.30 3.06 21.45
N VAL A 243 -6.79 4.30 21.54
CA VAL A 243 -5.86 4.76 22.57
C VAL A 243 -6.26 6.14 23.12
N PRO A 244 -7.49 6.31 23.64
CA PRO A 244 -8.09 7.61 23.94
C PRO A 244 -7.40 8.40 25.08
N LYS A 245 -6.57 7.72 25.87
CA LYS A 245 -5.79 8.37 26.94
C LYS A 245 -4.49 9.00 26.43
N VAL A 246 -4.05 8.65 25.20
CA VAL A 246 -2.81 9.17 24.63
C VAL A 246 -3.08 10.55 24.00
N PRO A 247 -2.38 11.63 24.45
CA PRO A 247 -2.57 12.96 23.90
C PRO A 247 -2.09 13.04 22.45
N THR A 248 -2.61 14.01 21.71
CA THR A 248 -2.09 14.33 20.37
C THR A 248 -0.81 15.16 20.48
N LEU A 249 -0.05 15.23 19.36
CA LEU A 249 1.06 16.18 19.24
C LEU A 249 0.56 17.61 19.36
N VAL A 250 -0.65 17.91 18.86
CA VAL A 250 -1.28 19.24 19.00
C VAL A 250 -1.53 19.57 20.46
N GLU A 251 -2.16 18.67 21.24
CA GLU A 251 -2.38 18.83 22.69
C GLU A 251 -1.05 18.92 23.47
N SER A 252 0.01 18.32 22.94
CA SER A 252 1.36 18.33 23.54
C SER A 252 2.20 19.57 23.20
N GLY A 253 1.58 20.63 22.64
CA GLY A 253 2.22 21.92 22.39
C GLY A 253 2.77 22.11 20.97
N PHE A 254 2.34 21.29 19.98
CA PHE A 254 2.73 21.41 18.58
C PHE A 254 1.53 21.71 17.68
N PRO A 255 1.00 22.93 17.64
CA PRO A 255 -0.20 23.29 16.89
C PRO A 255 -0.04 22.99 15.41
N GLY A 256 -1.08 22.38 14.79
CA GLY A 256 -1.08 21.99 13.40
C GLY A 256 -0.13 20.83 13.03
N PHE A 257 0.41 20.13 14.02
CA PHE A 257 1.25 18.96 13.77
C PHE A 257 0.40 17.71 13.63
N VAL A 258 -0.19 17.55 12.46
CA VAL A 258 -1.02 16.39 12.11
C VAL A 258 -0.35 15.61 10.99
N THR A 259 -0.11 14.31 11.23
CA THR A 259 0.41 13.38 10.24
C THR A 259 -0.29 12.04 10.38
N ASP A 260 -0.60 11.42 9.25
CA ASP A 260 -1.11 10.05 9.21
C ASP A 260 -0.38 9.23 8.16
N THR A 261 -0.52 7.92 8.26
CA THR A 261 -0.16 7.03 7.18
C THR A 261 -1.45 6.53 6.54
N PHE A 262 -1.56 6.65 5.23
CA PHE A 262 -2.59 5.93 4.48
C PHE A 262 -2.08 4.56 4.05
N VAL A 263 -2.99 3.65 3.78
CA VAL A 263 -2.71 2.36 3.13
C VAL A 263 -3.49 2.31 1.84
N GLY A 264 -2.77 2.21 0.73
CA GLY A 264 -3.35 2.16 -0.62
C GLY A 264 -3.18 0.79 -1.27
N PHE A 265 -4.14 0.44 -2.13
CA PHE A 265 -4.15 -0.77 -2.94
C PHE A 265 -3.94 -0.40 -4.40
N PHE A 266 -2.99 -1.04 -5.08
CA PHE A 266 -2.51 -0.68 -6.40
C PHE A 266 -2.30 -1.92 -7.27
N ALA A 267 -2.41 -1.74 -8.59
CA ALA A 267 -1.93 -2.67 -9.60
C ALA A 267 -0.78 -2.03 -10.41
N PRO A 268 0.01 -2.79 -11.18
CA PRO A 268 0.89 -2.22 -12.22
C PRO A 268 0.09 -1.35 -13.19
N ILE A 269 0.68 -0.25 -13.70
CA ILE A 269 -0.05 0.78 -14.49
C ILE A 269 -0.75 0.23 -15.75
N ALA A 270 -0.12 -0.74 -16.43
CA ALA A 270 -0.67 -1.33 -17.65
C ALA A 270 -1.74 -2.40 -17.42
N THR A 271 -2.17 -2.63 -16.16
CA THR A 271 -3.26 -3.58 -15.84
C THR A 271 -4.56 -3.14 -16.53
N PRO A 272 -5.23 -4.05 -17.28
CA PRO A 272 -6.45 -3.72 -18.00
C PRO A 272 -7.51 -3.09 -17.10
N LYS A 273 -8.12 -2.00 -17.58
CA LYS A 273 -9.14 -1.24 -16.83
C LYS A 273 -10.28 -2.10 -16.25
N PRO A 274 -10.85 -3.09 -16.98
CA PRO A 274 -11.88 -3.96 -16.40
C PRO A 274 -11.42 -4.77 -15.18
N ILE A 275 -10.12 -5.14 -15.14
CA ILE A 275 -9.52 -5.84 -13.98
C ILE A 275 -9.43 -4.90 -12.79
N VAL A 276 -8.93 -3.67 -13.00
CA VAL A 276 -8.84 -2.64 -11.95
C VAL A 276 -10.22 -2.32 -11.38
N GLU A 277 -11.22 -2.13 -12.25
CA GLU A 277 -12.62 -1.85 -11.86
C GLU A 277 -13.23 -3.01 -11.06
N ARG A 278 -12.99 -4.25 -11.47
CA ARG A 278 -13.46 -5.44 -10.72
C ARG A 278 -12.83 -5.53 -9.33
N LEU A 279 -11.53 -5.31 -9.23
CA LEU A 279 -10.82 -5.27 -7.93
C LEU A 279 -11.31 -4.13 -7.05
N ALA A 280 -11.51 -2.94 -7.63
CA ALA A 280 -12.04 -1.77 -6.93
C ALA A 280 -13.45 -2.04 -6.39
N ALA A 281 -14.36 -2.56 -7.22
CA ALA A 281 -15.72 -2.87 -6.81
C ALA A 281 -15.76 -3.92 -5.69
N ALA A 282 -14.96 -5.00 -5.80
CA ALA A 282 -14.84 -6.02 -4.76
C ALA A 282 -14.33 -5.43 -3.44
N THR A 283 -13.30 -4.56 -3.52
CA THR A 283 -12.68 -3.92 -2.35
C THR A 283 -13.63 -2.91 -1.70
N GLN A 284 -14.28 -2.03 -2.48
CA GLN A 284 -15.24 -1.07 -1.96
C GLN A 284 -16.44 -1.75 -1.30
N GLY A 285 -16.99 -2.80 -1.96
CA GLY A 285 -18.07 -3.59 -1.39
C GLY A 285 -17.67 -4.38 -0.13
N ALA A 286 -16.39 -4.72 0.05
CA ALA A 286 -15.89 -5.30 1.29
C ALA A 286 -15.73 -4.24 2.39
N LEU A 287 -15.17 -3.07 2.07
CA LEU A 287 -14.95 -1.96 3.01
C LEU A 287 -16.24 -1.21 3.39
N ALA A 288 -17.32 -1.40 2.64
CA ALA A 288 -18.66 -0.93 3.02
C ALA A 288 -19.31 -1.80 4.12
N ASP A 289 -18.87 -3.05 4.28
CA ASP A 289 -19.40 -3.97 5.30
C ASP A 289 -19.06 -3.47 6.71
N PRO A 290 -20.07 -3.26 7.60
CA PRO A 290 -19.85 -2.81 8.97
C PRO A 290 -18.91 -3.72 9.75
N ALA A 291 -18.97 -5.04 9.56
CA ALA A 291 -18.11 -5.99 10.26
C ALA A 291 -16.63 -5.84 9.86
N VAL A 292 -16.35 -5.56 8.59
CA VAL A 292 -14.99 -5.28 8.10
C VAL A 292 -14.47 -3.96 8.65
N ARG A 293 -15.32 -2.92 8.67
CA ARG A 293 -14.99 -1.61 9.26
C ARG A 293 -14.68 -1.72 10.74
N GLU A 294 -15.53 -2.41 11.49
CA GLU A 294 -15.34 -2.64 12.92
C GLU A 294 -14.06 -3.46 13.20
N ARG A 295 -13.77 -4.50 12.38
CA ARG A 295 -12.53 -5.28 12.48
C ARG A 295 -11.30 -4.40 12.26
N ALA A 296 -11.33 -3.50 11.27
CA ALA A 296 -10.24 -2.55 11.01
C ALA A 296 -10.11 -1.52 12.15
N GLN A 297 -11.23 -1.00 12.66
CA GLN A 297 -11.25 -0.03 13.75
C GLN A 297 -10.70 -0.62 15.06
N ARG A 298 -11.07 -1.85 15.39
CA ARG A 298 -10.56 -2.56 16.59
C ARG A 298 -9.05 -2.76 16.61
N VAL A 299 -8.39 -2.66 15.47
CA VAL A 299 -6.93 -2.76 15.35
C VAL A 299 -6.29 -1.43 14.95
N GLY A 300 -6.95 -0.30 15.24
CA GLY A 300 -6.37 1.03 15.14
C GLY A 300 -6.40 1.67 13.75
N PHE A 301 -7.28 1.22 12.84
CA PHE A 301 -7.50 1.88 11.54
C PHE A 301 -8.83 2.63 11.48
N ARG A 302 -8.84 3.73 10.72
CA ARG A 302 -10.06 4.33 10.19
C ARG A 302 -10.14 3.98 8.70
N VAL A 303 -11.18 3.22 8.32
CA VAL A 303 -11.42 2.84 6.92
C VAL A 303 -11.82 4.08 6.11
N VAL A 304 -11.13 4.34 5.02
CA VAL A 304 -11.48 5.36 4.01
C VAL A 304 -12.45 4.77 3.00
N GLY A 305 -12.11 3.65 2.39
CA GLY A 305 -12.95 2.96 1.40
C GLY A 305 -13.09 3.73 0.10
N GLY A 306 -12.16 4.62 -0.21
CA GLY A 306 -12.15 5.41 -1.43
C GLY A 306 -11.81 4.58 -2.66
N GLY A 307 -12.44 4.91 -3.81
CA GLY A 307 -12.17 4.24 -5.10
C GLY A 307 -10.87 4.70 -5.77
N PRO A 308 -10.65 4.25 -7.03
CA PRO A 308 -9.43 4.56 -7.79
C PRO A 308 -9.13 6.05 -7.87
N ASP A 309 -10.11 6.89 -8.16
CA ASP A 309 -9.93 8.34 -8.31
C ASP A 309 -9.54 9.02 -6.99
N VAL A 310 -10.10 8.55 -5.86
CA VAL A 310 -9.75 9.07 -4.53
C VAL A 310 -8.29 8.79 -4.21
N LEU A 311 -7.84 7.54 -4.46
CA LEU A 311 -6.44 7.17 -4.23
C LEU A 311 -5.51 7.87 -5.21
N ALA A 312 -5.88 8.00 -6.49
CA ALA A 312 -5.09 8.73 -7.49
C ALA A 312 -4.84 10.18 -7.07
N LYS A 313 -5.91 10.89 -6.67
CA LYS A 313 -5.82 12.27 -6.18
C LYS A 313 -4.95 12.37 -4.93
N ARG A 314 -5.13 11.44 -3.97
CA ARG A 314 -4.30 11.39 -2.76
C ARG A 314 -2.82 11.24 -3.12
N VAL A 315 -2.45 10.29 -3.98
CA VAL A 315 -1.05 10.06 -4.39
C VAL A 315 -0.43 11.33 -4.96
N GLN A 316 -1.14 12.02 -5.88
CA GLN A 316 -0.64 13.26 -6.49
C GLN A 316 -0.40 14.37 -5.46
N VAL A 317 -1.38 14.59 -4.58
CA VAL A 317 -1.30 15.62 -3.53
C VAL A 317 -0.19 15.30 -2.52
N GLU A 318 -0.10 14.04 -2.07
CA GLU A 318 0.88 13.63 -1.07
C GLU A 318 2.31 13.63 -1.61
N VAL A 319 2.54 13.30 -2.89
CA VAL A 319 3.89 13.43 -3.51
C VAL A 319 4.37 14.87 -3.47
N ALA A 320 3.52 15.83 -3.87
CA ALA A 320 3.87 17.25 -3.85
C ALA A 320 4.09 17.76 -2.41
N ARG A 321 3.17 17.43 -1.50
CA ARG A 321 3.22 17.81 -0.08
C ARG A 321 4.48 17.29 0.61
N ASN A 322 4.79 16.00 0.45
CA ASN A 322 5.96 15.39 1.10
C ASN A 322 7.27 15.96 0.56
N ARG A 323 7.35 16.26 -0.74
CA ARG A 323 8.51 16.95 -1.33
C ARG A 323 8.74 18.30 -0.67
N GLU A 324 7.69 19.11 -0.55
CA GLU A 324 7.76 20.43 0.09
C GLU A 324 8.18 20.31 1.58
N ILE A 325 7.58 19.40 2.32
CA ILE A 325 7.90 19.15 3.73
C ILE A 325 9.37 18.75 3.90
N ILE A 326 9.86 17.78 3.13
CA ILE A 326 11.22 17.26 3.22
C ILE A 326 12.24 18.38 2.88
N GLN A 327 11.96 19.18 1.84
CA GLN A 327 12.81 20.31 1.46
C GLN A 327 12.85 21.41 2.52
N LYS A 328 11.67 21.86 3.01
CA LYS A 328 11.58 22.89 4.05
C LYS A 328 12.17 22.43 5.38
N ALA A 329 12.07 21.15 5.67
CA ALA A 329 12.63 20.53 6.87
C ALA A 329 14.14 20.28 6.77
N GLY A 330 14.76 20.50 5.61
CA GLY A 330 16.18 20.25 5.41
C GLY A 330 16.58 18.78 5.63
N ILE A 331 15.62 17.83 5.46
CA ILE A 331 15.89 16.41 5.66
C ILE A 331 16.80 15.94 4.50
N PRO A 332 18.00 15.43 4.78
CA PRO A 332 18.94 15.07 3.73
C PRO A 332 18.44 13.88 2.91
N MET A 333 18.60 13.99 1.58
CA MET A 333 18.40 12.85 0.68
C MET A 333 19.45 11.76 0.94
N ARG A 334 19.00 10.52 0.84
CA ARG A 334 19.84 9.31 1.04
C ARG A 334 20.26 8.69 -0.27
#